data_acc588093e0b1dcc73a74de54ebe6d8c
#
_entry.id   acc588093e0b1dcc73a74de54ebe6d8c
#
_cell.length_a   1.000
_cell.length_b   1.000
_cell.length_c   1.000
_cell.angle_alpha   90.00
_cell.angle_beta   90.00
_cell.angle_gamma   90.00
#
_symmetry.space_group_name_H-M   'P 1'
#
loop_
_entity.id
_entity.type
_entity.pdbx_description
1 polymer ?
#
loop_
_entity_poly.entity_id
_entity_poly.type
_entity_poly.pdbx_seq_one_letter_code
_entity_poly.pdbx_strand_id
1 'polypeptide(L)'
;MGDAASPDLVALSKQLASTNAEHRAAAAEQLSQAGEDAAAVAVPLVAACGDADDRVREFAVAALEDLGPPLAADIPTLIKLVDSPDALVAYWAITLLGRSGKTAAEAVAVLVACVESSADLSVRQRAAWALGKIGPAAGAARGTLKRAAGQGDERLARLANEALQAIGG
;
A
#
# COMPACT_ATOMS: atom_id res chain seq x y z
N MET A 1 30.65 15.32 -15.26
CA MET A 1 29.61 14.83 -14.37
C MET A 1 28.81 13.85 -15.22
N GLY A 2 28.99 12.55 -14.99
CA GLY A 2 28.31 11.53 -15.77
C GLY A 2 26.82 11.56 -15.43
N ASP A 3 26.02 11.68 -16.46
CA ASP A 3 24.59 11.44 -16.43
C ASP A 3 24.42 9.96 -16.02
N ALA A 4 24.09 9.71 -14.76
CA ALA A 4 23.77 8.37 -14.32
C ALA A 4 22.48 8.00 -15.06
N ALA A 5 22.57 7.11 -16.05
CA ALA A 5 21.42 6.65 -16.80
C ALA A 5 20.34 6.19 -15.80
N SER A 6 19.14 6.78 -15.90
CA SER A 6 17.99 6.37 -15.07
C SER A 6 17.81 4.86 -15.19
N PRO A 7 17.58 4.14 -14.08
CA PRO A 7 17.46 2.68 -14.10
C PRO A 7 16.33 2.25 -15.05
N ASP A 8 16.56 1.18 -15.81
CA ASP A 8 15.49 0.59 -16.63
C ASP A 8 14.48 -0.12 -15.70
N LEU A 9 13.48 0.64 -15.25
CA LEU A 9 12.46 0.18 -14.32
C LEU A 9 11.68 -1.04 -14.86
N VAL A 10 11.51 -1.14 -16.18
CA VAL A 10 10.82 -2.27 -16.82
C VAL A 10 11.68 -3.54 -16.70
N ALA A 11 13.00 -3.42 -16.92
CA ALA A 11 13.91 -4.55 -16.76
C ALA A 11 13.99 -4.98 -15.29
N LEU A 12 14.09 -4.04 -14.35
CA LEU A 12 14.12 -4.31 -12.91
C LEU A 12 12.81 -4.96 -12.43
N SER A 13 11.66 -4.48 -12.90
CA SER A 13 10.36 -5.09 -12.61
C SER A 13 10.28 -6.56 -13.06
N LYS A 14 10.84 -6.89 -14.24
CA LYS A 14 10.94 -8.27 -14.70
C LYS A 14 11.89 -9.11 -13.83
N GLN A 15 12.99 -8.53 -13.37
CA GLN A 15 13.93 -9.21 -12.48
C GLN A 15 13.33 -9.50 -11.10
N LEU A 16 12.39 -8.70 -10.59
CA LEU A 16 11.64 -9.01 -9.37
C LEU A 16 10.84 -10.32 -9.49
N ALA A 17 10.50 -10.76 -10.69
CA ALA A 17 9.83 -12.03 -10.94
C ALA A 17 10.80 -13.20 -11.27
N SER A 18 12.11 -13.02 -11.12
CA SER A 18 13.11 -14.06 -11.37
C SER A 18 12.95 -15.24 -10.40
N THR A 19 13.21 -16.45 -10.88
CA THR A 19 13.30 -17.65 -10.02
C THR A 19 14.52 -17.62 -9.09
N ASN A 20 15.56 -16.84 -9.43
CA ASN A 20 16.76 -16.66 -8.63
C ASN A 20 16.58 -15.53 -7.60
N ALA A 21 16.67 -15.85 -6.31
CA ALA A 21 16.52 -14.89 -5.22
C ALA A 21 17.55 -13.74 -5.26
N GLU A 22 18.80 -14.02 -5.67
CA GLU A 22 19.84 -12.99 -5.79
C GLU A 22 19.46 -11.94 -6.86
N HIS A 23 18.88 -12.38 -7.99
CA HIS A 23 18.42 -11.46 -9.02
C HIS A 23 17.24 -10.61 -8.52
N ARG A 24 16.30 -11.21 -7.77
CA ARG A 24 15.18 -10.45 -7.18
C ARG A 24 15.67 -9.43 -6.16
N ALA A 25 16.60 -9.83 -5.27
CA ALA A 25 17.16 -8.94 -4.26
C ALA A 25 17.94 -7.77 -4.89
N ALA A 26 18.79 -8.04 -5.90
CA ALA A 26 19.52 -7.00 -6.61
C ALA A 26 18.58 -6.01 -7.34
N ALA A 27 17.48 -6.50 -7.92
CA ALA A 27 16.48 -5.64 -8.54
C ALA A 27 15.75 -4.77 -7.51
N ALA A 28 15.34 -5.36 -6.38
CA ALA A 28 14.67 -4.64 -5.30
C ALA A 28 15.59 -3.56 -4.69
N GLU A 29 16.88 -3.85 -4.50
CA GLU A 29 17.88 -2.89 -4.03
C GLU A 29 18.01 -1.69 -4.98
N GLN A 30 18.12 -1.93 -6.29
CA GLN A 30 18.19 -0.84 -7.27
C GLN A 30 16.90 -0.01 -7.29
N LEU A 31 15.74 -0.65 -7.15
CA LEU A 31 14.45 0.03 -7.08
C LEU A 31 14.29 0.87 -5.81
N SER A 32 14.88 0.45 -4.69
CA SER A 32 14.87 1.25 -3.46
C SER A 32 15.65 2.57 -3.57
N GLN A 33 16.53 2.68 -4.57
CA GLN A 33 17.30 3.90 -4.86
C GLN A 33 16.66 4.78 -5.93
N ALA A 34 15.58 4.31 -6.56
CA ALA A 34 14.93 5.03 -7.66
C ALA A 34 13.98 6.15 -7.19
N GLY A 35 13.66 6.23 -5.90
CA GLY A 35 12.79 7.27 -5.35
C GLY A 35 11.41 7.28 -6.01
N GLU A 36 10.91 8.47 -6.34
CA GLU A 36 9.58 8.65 -6.92
C GLU A 36 9.43 7.99 -8.31
N ASP A 37 10.51 7.81 -9.06
CA ASP A 37 10.47 7.15 -10.37
C ASP A 37 9.96 5.70 -10.27
N ALA A 38 10.16 5.05 -9.12
CA ALA A 38 9.66 3.70 -8.85
C ALA A 38 8.11 3.60 -8.86
N ALA A 39 7.37 4.71 -8.93
CA ALA A 39 5.91 4.69 -9.05
C ALA A 39 5.41 3.89 -10.25
N ALA A 40 6.19 3.83 -11.33
CA ALA A 40 5.87 3.03 -12.52
C ALA A 40 5.88 1.51 -12.26
N VAL A 41 6.47 1.06 -11.16
CA VAL A 41 6.59 -0.35 -10.76
C VAL A 41 6.01 -0.62 -9.36
N ALA A 42 5.09 0.23 -8.91
CA ALA A 42 4.46 0.14 -7.59
C ALA A 42 3.84 -1.23 -7.30
N VAL A 43 3.08 -1.80 -8.25
CA VAL A 43 2.43 -3.11 -8.08
C VAL A 43 3.44 -4.25 -7.93
N PRO A 44 4.48 -4.40 -8.77
CA PRO A 44 5.56 -5.36 -8.56
C PRO A 44 6.26 -5.22 -7.20
N LEU A 45 6.50 -4.00 -6.73
CA LEU A 45 7.11 -3.76 -5.42
C LEU A 45 6.19 -4.21 -4.28
N VAL A 46 4.89 -3.93 -4.36
CA VAL A 46 3.91 -4.43 -3.36
C VAL A 46 3.90 -5.95 -3.34
N ALA A 47 3.91 -6.61 -4.51
CA ALA A 47 3.97 -8.07 -4.57
C ALA A 47 5.28 -8.63 -3.98
N ALA A 48 6.41 -7.95 -4.17
CA ALA A 48 7.71 -8.33 -3.63
C ALA A 48 7.78 -8.24 -2.09
N CYS A 49 6.87 -7.51 -1.43
CA CYS A 49 6.75 -7.54 0.02
C CYS A 49 6.36 -8.91 0.58
N GLY A 50 5.79 -9.81 -0.23
CA GLY A 50 5.49 -11.20 0.11
C GLY A 50 6.55 -12.21 -0.33
N ASP A 51 7.74 -11.77 -0.75
CA ASP A 51 8.80 -12.65 -1.21
C ASP A 51 9.32 -13.58 -0.10
N ALA A 52 9.76 -14.78 -0.47
CA ALA A 52 10.35 -15.73 0.47
C ALA A 52 11.72 -15.27 1.00
N ASP A 53 12.48 -14.48 0.23
CA ASP A 53 13.79 -13.92 0.63
C ASP A 53 13.61 -12.60 1.41
N ASP A 54 14.17 -12.55 2.61
CA ASP A 54 14.07 -11.38 3.50
C ASP A 54 14.63 -10.10 2.87
N ARG A 55 15.73 -10.18 2.14
CA ARG A 55 16.36 -9.01 1.49
C ARG A 55 15.46 -8.40 0.42
N VAL A 56 14.73 -9.27 -0.33
CA VAL A 56 13.76 -8.79 -1.33
C VAL A 56 12.65 -8.01 -0.63
N ARG A 57 12.11 -8.56 0.49
CA ARG A 57 11.08 -7.85 1.27
C ARG A 57 11.57 -6.53 1.83
N GLU A 58 12.77 -6.51 2.42
CA GLU A 58 13.36 -5.31 3.03
C GLU A 58 13.56 -4.20 1.99
N PHE A 59 14.16 -4.50 0.83
CA PHE A 59 14.36 -3.52 -0.23
C PHE A 59 13.04 -3.08 -0.90
N ALA A 60 12.07 -3.99 -1.06
CA ALA A 60 10.76 -3.62 -1.57
C ALA A 60 10.03 -2.65 -0.63
N VAL A 61 10.09 -2.88 0.68
CA VAL A 61 9.56 -1.95 1.69
C VAL A 61 10.26 -0.62 1.61
N ALA A 62 11.61 -0.58 1.57
CA ALA A 62 12.37 0.65 1.46
C ALA A 62 11.98 1.46 0.21
N ALA A 63 11.82 0.80 -0.95
CA ALA A 63 11.35 1.46 -2.17
C ALA A 63 9.95 2.06 -2.00
N LEU A 64 9.04 1.34 -1.32
CA LEU A 64 7.67 1.78 -1.11
C LEU A 64 7.54 2.91 -0.07
N GLU A 65 8.47 3.04 0.88
CA GLU A 65 8.47 4.13 1.86
C GLU A 65 8.60 5.49 1.18
N ASP A 66 9.51 5.62 0.22
CA ASP A 66 9.81 6.86 -0.50
C ASP A 66 8.93 7.06 -1.74
N LEU A 67 8.13 6.05 -2.10
CA LEU A 67 7.27 6.11 -3.27
C LEU A 67 6.04 6.99 -3.00
N GLY A 68 5.80 7.95 -3.87
CA GLY A 68 4.60 8.79 -3.85
C GLY A 68 3.30 8.02 -4.17
N PRO A 69 2.25 8.69 -4.63
CA PRO A 69 1.05 8.03 -5.12
C PRO A 69 1.37 7.10 -6.30
N PRO A 70 0.77 5.90 -6.38
CA PRO A 70 0.92 5.02 -7.53
C PRO A 70 0.21 5.60 -8.76
N LEU A 71 0.44 5.01 -9.93
CA LEU A 71 -0.30 5.37 -11.13
C LEU A 71 -1.79 5.03 -10.96
N ALA A 72 -2.67 5.86 -11.51
CA ALA A 72 -4.12 5.60 -11.44
C ALA A 72 -4.52 4.26 -12.06
N ALA A 73 -3.79 3.80 -13.08
CA ALA A 73 -3.99 2.51 -13.72
C ALA A 73 -3.70 1.31 -12.80
N ASP A 74 -2.94 1.50 -11.72
CA ASP A 74 -2.58 0.44 -10.79
C ASP A 74 -3.65 0.19 -9.72
N ILE A 75 -4.57 1.13 -9.52
CA ILE A 75 -5.58 1.07 -8.46
C ILE A 75 -6.40 -0.23 -8.50
N PRO A 76 -6.93 -0.71 -9.64
CA PRO A 76 -7.68 -1.96 -9.68
C PRO A 76 -6.86 -3.19 -9.26
N THR A 77 -5.55 -3.18 -9.53
CA THR A 77 -4.66 -4.27 -9.12
C THR A 77 -4.32 -4.17 -7.63
N LEU A 78 -4.07 -2.97 -7.13
CA LEU A 78 -3.85 -2.73 -5.70
C LEU A 78 -5.07 -3.15 -4.87
N ILE A 79 -6.30 -2.88 -5.33
CA ILE A 79 -7.54 -3.34 -4.69
C ILE A 79 -7.55 -4.87 -4.52
N LYS A 80 -7.12 -5.62 -5.53
CA LYS A 80 -7.03 -7.10 -5.42
C LYS A 80 -5.96 -7.55 -4.43
N LEU A 81 -4.85 -6.81 -4.30
CA LEU A 81 -3.77 -7.12 -3.36
C LEU A 81 -4.13 -6.83 -1.89
N VAL A 82 -5.19 -6.05 -1.64
CA VAL A 82 -5.71 -5.83 -0.27
C VAL A 82 -6.17 -7.15 0.38
N ASP A 83 -6.66 -8.09 -0.41
CA ASP A 83 -7.12 -9.41 0.07
C ASP A 83 -5.98 -10.45 0.12
N SER A 84 -4.72 -10.02 -0.01
CA SER A 84 -3.57 -10.91 0.10
C SER A 84 -3.54 -11.62 1.46
N PRO A 85 -3.21 -12.92 1.51
CA PRO A 85 -2.99 -13.64 2.76
C PRO A 85 -1.71 -13.16 3.48
N ASP A 86 -0.80 -12.50 2.78
CA ASP A 86 0.37 -11.86 3.35
C ASP A 86 0.01 -10.46 3.85
N ALA A 87 0.14 -10.25 5.17
CA ALA A 87 -0.23 -9.00 5.81
C ALA A 87 0.61 -7.80 5.34
N LEU A 88 1.88 -8.01 4.96
CA LEU A 88 2.75 -6.94 4.49
C LEU A 88 2.35 -6.48 3.07
N VAL A 89 1.98 -7.43 2.21
CA VAL A 89 1.43 -7.11 0.87
C VAL A 89 0.12 -6.33 1.01
N ALA A 90 -0.81 -6.81 1.83
CA ALA A 90 -2.07 -6.11 2.09
C ALA A 90 -1.84 -4.69 2.65
N TYR A 91 -0.94 -4.56 3.64
CA TYR A 91 -0.58 -3.28 4.25
C TYR A 91 -0.06 -2.27 3.23
N TRP A 92 0.83 -2.68 2.33
CA TRP A 92 1.40 -1.77 1.33
C TRP A 92 0.42 -1.45 0.19
N ALA A 93 -0.40 -2.41 -0.23
CA ALA A 93 -1.50 -2.14 -1.17
C ALA A 93 -2.45 -1.06 -0.61
N ILE A 94 -2.88 -1.20 0.64
CA ILE A 94 -3.72 -0.22 1.33
C ILE A 94 -3.00 1.13 1.49
N THR A 95 -1.69 1.11 1.77
CA THR A 95 -0.90 2.35 1.90
C THR A 95 -0.92 3.15 0.61
N LEU A 96 -0.68 2.50 -0.53
CA LEU A 96 -0.68 3.15 -1.84
C LEU A 96 -2.08 3.63 -2.24
N LEU A 97 -3.13 2.86 -1.96
CA LEU A 97 -4.52 3.31 -2.14
C LEU A 97 -4.82 4.56 -1.32
N GLY A 98 -4.36 4.63 -0.08
CA GLY A 98 -4.49 5.82 0.76
C GLY A 98 -3.72 7.02 0.19
N ARG A 99 -2.48 6.82 -0.31
CA ARG A 99 -1.69 7.87 -0.98
C ARG A 99 -2.36 8.41 -2.24
N SER A 100 -3.17 7.60 -2.92
CA SER A 100 -3.97 8.01 -4.09
C SER A 100 -5.13 8.95 -3.73
N GLY A 101 -5.50 9.05 -2.46
CA GLY A 101 -6.59 9.91 -1.99
C GLY A 101 -7.91 9.63 -2.73
N LYS A 102 -8.61 10.67 -3.14
CA LYS A 102 -9.92 10.57 -3.82
C LYS A 102 -9.91 9.71 -5.10
N THR A 103 -8.76 9.56 -5.76
CA THR A 103 -8.63 8.76 -6.97
C THR A 103 -8.90 7.27 -6.68
N ALA A 104 -8.65 6.82 -5.44
CA ALA A 104 -8.93 5.45 -5.00
C ALA A 104 -10.33 5.27 -4.38
N ALA A 105 -11.32 6.08 -4.75
CA ALA A 105 -12.68 5.97 -4.21
C ALA A 105 -13.31 4.57 -4.42
N GLU A 106 -12.97 3.86 -5.48
CA GLU A 106 -13.44 2.50 -5.75
C GLU A 106 -12.91 1.45 -4.74
N ALA A 107 -11.83 1.76 -3.99
CA ALA A 107 -11.31 0.91 -2.95
C ALA A 107 -12.11 0.95 -1.64
N VAL A 108 -13.06 1.86 -1.47
CA VAL A 108 -13.77 2.09 -0.20
C VAL A 108 -14.40 0.80 0.33
N ALA A 109 -15.04 0.01 -0.52
CA ALA A 109 -15.72 -1.22 -0.09
C ALA A 109 -14.76 -2.26 0.50
N VAL A 110 -13.63 -2.52 -0.16
CA VAL A 110 -12.62 -3.47 0.32
C VAL A 110 -11.93 -2.95 1.59
N LEU A 111 -11.67 -1.65 1.67
CA LEU A 111 -11.08 -1.03 2.88
C LEU A 111 -12.03 -1.11 4.08
N VAL A 112 -13.34 -0.95 3.88
CA VAL A 112 -14.36 -1.14 4.92
C VAL A 112 -14.32 -2.58 5.42
N ALA A 113 -14.30 -3.57 4.52
CA ALA A 113 -14.18 -4.99 4.90
C ALA A 113 -12.89 -5.25 5.69
N CYS A 114 -11.76 -4.65 5.33
CA CYS A 114 -10.52 -4.78 6.08
C CYS A 114 -10.61 -4.23 7.50
N VAL A 115 -11.22 -3.06 7.70
CA VAL A 115 -11.42 -2.50 9.05
C VAL A 115 -12.27 -3.44 9.92
N GLU A 116 -13.27 -4.09 9.34
CA GLU A 116 -14.20 -4.95 10.06
C GLU A 116 -13.64 -6.33 10.40
N SER A 117 -12.92 -6.95 9.46
CA SER A 117 -12.66 -8.38 9.49
C SER A 117 -11.22 -8.84 9.31
N SER A 118 -10.26 -7.96 8.99
CA SER A 118 -8.87 -8.38 8.89
C SER A 118 -8.37 -8.95 10.23
N ALA A 119 -7.71 -10.11 10.19
CA ALA A 119 -7.08 -10.70 11.36
C ALA A 119 -5.87 -9.89 11.84
N ASP A 120 -5.19 -9.21 10.94
CA ASP A 120 -4.02 -8.39 11.24
C ASP A 120 -4.43 -6.97 11.66
N LEU A 121 -4.02 -6.57 12.86
CA LEU A 121 -4.37 -5.27 13.42
C LEU A 121 -3.72 -4.12 12.65
N SER A 122 -2.50 -4.29 12.13
CA SER A 122 -1.82 -3.25 11.36
C SER A 122 -2.52 -2.99 10.02
N VAL A 123 -3.06 -4.03 9.41
CA VAL A 123 -3.91 -3.93 8.20
C VAL A 123 -5.20 -3.16 8.50
N ARG A 124 -5.88 -3.48 9.61
CA ARG A 124 -7.09 -2.74 10.05
C ARG A 124 -6.82 -1.27 10.29
N GLN A 125 -5.74 -0.97 11.00
CA GLN A 125 -5.30 0.39 11.28
C GLN A 125 -4.96 1.15 9.98
N ARG A 126 -4.26 0.49 9.05
CA ARG A 126 -3.89 1.08 7.77
C ARG A 126 -5.11 1.34 6.89
N ALA A 127 -6.11 0.46 6.91
CA ALA A 127 -7.37 0.64 6.18
C ALA A 127 -8.18 1.85 6.72
N ALA A 128 -8.26 2.01 8.04
CA ALA A 128 -8.90 3.19 8.64
C ALA A 128 -8.19 4.50 8.22
N TRP A 129 -6.85 4.50 8.23
CA TRP A 129 -6.05 5.62 7.74
C TRP A 129 -6.32 5.92 6.25
N ALA A 130 -6.35 4.90 5.40
CA ALA A 130 -6.58 5.06 3.96
C ALA A 130 -7.97 5.63 3.65
N LEU A 131 -9.00 5.18 4.38
CA LEU A 131 -10.35 5.75 4.27
C LEU A 131 -10.37 7.25 4.58
N GLY A 132 -9.62 7.68 5.59
CA GLY A 132 -9.43 9.10 5.90
C GLY A 132 -8.73 9.87 4.78
N LYS A 133 -7.73 9.27 4.13
CA LYS A 133 -7.02 9.88 2.99
C LYS A 133 -7.89 9.99 1.73
N ILE A 134 -8.79 9.04 1.50
CA ILE A 134 -9.79 9.12 0.44
C ILE A 134 -10.78 10.26 0.72
N GLY A 135 -11.05 10.54 1.99
CA GLY A 135 -11.85 11.69 2.42
C GLY A 135 -13.35 11.54 2.11
N PRO A 136 -14.04 12.62 1.67
CA PRO A 136 -15.49 12.62 1.50
C PRO A 136 -16.06 11.49 0.63
N ALA A 137 -15.28 11.00 -0.34
CA ALA A 137 -15.69 9.86 -1.19
C ALA A 137 -15.84 8.56 -0.40
N ALA A 138 -15.24 8.47 0.80
CA ALA A 138 -15.38 7.32 1.71
C ALA A 138 -16.60 7.43 2.65
N GLY A 139 -17.60 8.23 2.32
CA GLY A 139 -18.79 8.43 3.15
C GLY A 139 -19.49 7.14 3.61
N ALA A 140 -19.48 6.10 2.78
CA ALA A 140 -20.03 4.78 3.11
C ALA A 140 -19.32 4.09 4.31
N ALA A 141 -18.08 4.47 4.62
CA ALA A 141 -17.29 3.90 5.72
C ALA A 141 -17.68 4.43 7.11
N ARG A 142 -18.50 5.49 7.21
CA ARG A 142 -18.80 6.15 8.50
C ARG A 142 -19.28 5.19 9.59
N GLY A 143 -20.17 4.27 9.25
CA GLY A 143 -20.71 3.31 10.22
C GLY A 143 -19.63 2.39 10.79
N THR A 144 -18.78 1.86 9.92
CA THR A 144 -17.66 0.99 10.31
C THR A 144 -16.61 1.74 11.13
N LEU A 145 -16.26 2.95 10.72
CA LEU A 145 -15.29 3.79 11.45
C LEU A 145 -15.82 4.19 12.84
N LYS A 146 -17.12 4.48 13.01
CA LYS A 146 -17.71 4.71 14.33
C LYS A 146 -17.59 3.49 15.25
N ARG A 147 -17.82 2.28 14.72
CA ARG A 147 -17.63 1.05 15.48
C ARG A 147 -16.17 0.84 15.85
N ALA A 148 -15.24 1.03 14.90
CA ALA A 148 -13.80 0.90 15.12
C ALA A 148 -13.28 1.91 16.16
N ALA A 149 -13.81 3.13 16.19
CA ALA A 149 -13.48 4.14 17.19
C ALA A 149 -13.88 3.75 18.62
N GLY A 150 -14.86 2.85 18.78
CA GLY A 150 -15.29 2.32 20.07
C GLY A 150 -14.61 0.99 20.46
N GLN A 151 -13.71 0.45 19.65
CA GLN A 151 -12.97 -0.78 19.95
C GLN A 151 -11.75 -0.50 20.82
N GLY A 152 -11.28 -1.54 21.57
CA GLY A 152 -10.24 -1.38 22.59
C GLY A 152 -8.83 -1.05 22.10
N ASP A 153 -8.54 -1.04 20.79
CA ASP A 153 -7.24 -0.62 20.27
C ASP A 153 -7.19 0.89 20.10
N GLU A 154 -6.35 1.55 20.89
CA GLU A 154 -6.24 3.02 20.92
C GLU A 154 -5.79 3.63 19.60
N ARG A 155 -4.88 2.96 18.88
CA ARG A 155 -4.38 3.45 17.59
C ARG A 155 -5.45 3.35 16.51
N LEU A 156 -6.17 2.23 16.47
CA LEU A 156 -7.30 2.05 15.53
C LEU A 156 -8.40 3.09 15.82
N ALA A 157 -8.75 3.28 17.10
CA ALA A 157 -9.75 4.24 17.51
C ALA A 157 -9.37 5.68 17.10
N ARG A 158 -8.11 6.07 17.30
CA ARG A 158 -7.59 7.38 16.88
C ARG A 158 -7.68 7.55 15.36
N LEU A 159 -7.18 6.57 14.58
CA LEU A 159 -7.20 6.62 13.11
C LEU A 159 -8.63 6.65 12.56
N ALA A 160 -9.56 5.92 13.19
CA ALA A 160 -10.97 5.92 12.82
C ALA A 160 -11.63 7.29 13.07
N ASN A 161 -11.31 7.95 14.20
CA ASN A 161 -11.79 9.29 14.48
C ASN A 161 -11.21 10.34 13.51
N GLU A 162 -9.92 10.27 13.20
CA GLU A 162 -9.27 11.12 12.19
C GLU A 162 -9.94 10.94 10.82
N ALA A 163 -10.23 9.70 10.43
CA ALA A 163 -10.92 9.39 9.18
C ALA A 163 -12.36 9.95 9.16
N LEU A 164 -13.10 9.82 10.25
CA LEU A 164 -14.45 10.41 10.38
C LEU A 164 -14.44 11.92 10.18
N GLN A 165 -13.46 12.62 10.74
CA GLN A 165 -13.29 14.06 10.53
C GLN A 165 -12.97 14.38 9.07
N ALA A 166 -12.09 13.64 8.42
CA ALA A 166 -11.68 13.84 7.02
C ALA A 166 -12.83 13.55 6.03
N ILE A 167 -13.73 12.62 6.35
CA ILE A 167 -14.90 12.28 5.52
C ILE A 167 -15.97 13.38 5.61
N GLY A 168 -15.84 14.25 6.55
CA GLY A 168 -16.82 15.32 6.83
C GLY A 168 -17.80 14.88 7.90
N GLY A 169 -17.60 15.37 9.08
CA GLY A 169 -18.56 15.28 10.17
C GLY A 169 -19.86 15.98 9.84
#